data_b80a01cf7f8d916f2bb5fe63473bf84a
#
_entry.id   b80a01cf7f8d916f2bb5fe63473bf84a
#
_cell.length_a   1.000
_cell.length_b   1.000
_cell.length_c   1.000
_cell.angle_alpha   90.00
_cell.angle_beta   90.00
_cell.angle_gamma   90.00
#
_symmetry.space_group_name_H-M   'P 1'
#
loop_
_entity.id
_entity.type
_entity.pdbx_description
1 polymer ?
#
loop_
_entity_poly.entity_id
_entity_poly.type
_entity_poly.pdbx_seq_one_letter_code
_entity_poly.pdbx_strand_id
1 'polypeptide(L)'
;MSIKIYSLKKDGSKKLSQNFTVSEFACKDGSDKILIDTELVNVLQKIRSHFGKAVTINSAYRNAAYNKKIGGVSNSQHTKGTAVDMCISSIAPAEVARYTEYIMPNKGGIGLYGNFVHIDVRANRSRWTNFGTEKVVSGFPGYKEPVRLIETVNDIVWELAERGIITDKELWLEKLEKDENAYWLAKKCVNYIRGIKQC
;
A
#
# COMPACT_ATOMS: atom_id res chain seq x y z
N MET A 1 -12.20 10.42 1.16
CA MET A 1 -12.58 9.22 1.93
C MET A 1 -13.93 8.73 1.42
N SER A 2 -14.03 7.48 1.02
CA SER A 2 -15.28 6.88 0.53
C SER A 2 -15.50 5.55 1.27
N ILE A 3 -16.23 5.63 2.38
CA ILE A 3 -16.63 4.45 3.16
C ILE A 3 -17.76 3.73 2.44
N LYS A 4 -17.56 2.45 2.16
CA LYS A 4 -18.60 1.56 1.67
C LYS A 4 -19.02 0.58 2.75
N ILE A 5 -20.28 0.22 2.76
CA ILE A 5 -20.86 -0.73 3.71
C ILE A 5 -21.11 -2.03 2.96
N TYR A 6 -20.67 -3.14 3.53
CA TYR A 6 -20.81 -4.48 2.99
C TYR A 6 -21.46 -5.41 4.02
N SER A 7 -22.01 -6.52 3.51
CA SER A 7 -22.46 -7.66 4.30
C SER A 7 -21.46 -8.81 4.14
N LEU A 8 -20.94 -9.34 5.24
CA LEU A 8 -20.05 -10.50 5.19
C LEU A 8 -20.73 -11.68 4.49
N LYS A 9 -22.00 -11.91 4.80
CA LYS A 9 -22.78 -13.03 4.26
C LYS A 9 -23.06 -12.90 2.76
N LYS A 10 -23.34 -11.68 2.29
CA LYS A 10 -23.70 -11.41 0.88
C LYS A 10 -22.50 -11.07 0.00
N ASP A 11 -21.57 -10.33 0.54
CA ASP A 11 -20.47 -9.71 -0.22
C ASP A 11 -19.11 -10.31 0.10
N GLY A 12 -18.99 -11.29 1.01
CA GLY A 12 -17.71 -11.77 1.53
C GLY A 12 -16.67 -12.14 0.47
N SER A 13 -17.09 -12.79 -0.62
CA SER A 13 -16.24 -13.18 -1.74
C SER A 13 -16.01 -12.08 -2.78
N LYS A 14 -16.69 -10.92 -2.63
CA LYS A 14 -16.58 -9.83 -3.58
C LYS A 14 -15.16 -9.23 -3.56
N LYS A 15 -14.56 -9.13 -4.73
CA LYS A 15 -13.25 -8.46 -4.89
C LYS A 15 -13.39 -6.96 -4.71
N LEU A 16 -12.50 -6.41 -3.91
CA LEU A 16 -12.31 -4.97 -3.70
C LEU A 16 -11.17 -4.44 -4.59
N SER A 17 -10.18 -5.29 -4.85
CA SER A 17 -9.06 -5.06 -5.76
C SER A 17 -8.56 -6.40 -6.30
N GLN A 18 -7.44 -6.39 -7.02
CA GLN A 18 -6.84 -7.61 -7.59
C GLN A 18 -6.59 -8.70 -6.52
N ASN A 19 -6.15 -8.31 -5.33
CA ASN A 19 -5.68 -9.25 -4.31
C ASN A 19 -6.51 -9.23 -3.01
N PHE A 20 -7.53 -8.38 -2.89
CA PHE A 20 -8.31 -8.25 -1.64
C PHE A 20 -9.80 -8.47 -1.86
N THR A 21 -10.42 -9.17 -0.91
CA THR A 21 -11.86 -9.45 -0.84
C THR A 21 -12.48 -8.79 0.39
N VAL A 22 -13.80 -8.65 0.40
CA VAL A 22 -14.54 -8.06 1.52
C VAL A 22 -14.34 -8.82 2.83
N SER A 23 -14.30 -10.16 2.78
CA SER A 23 -14.19 -11.00 3.97
C SER A 23 -12.90 -10.78 4.77
N GLU A 24 -11.82 -10.35 4.12
CA GLU A 24 -10.54 -10.08 4.80
C GLU A 24 -10.63 -8.87 5.74
N PHE A 25 -11.62 -7.99 5.54
CA PHE A 25 -11.85 -6.81 6.36
C PHE A 25 -12.90 -7.02 7.45
N ALA A 26 -13.44 -8.22 7.59
CA ALA A 26 -14.51 -8.51 8.54
C ALA A 26 -14.06 -8.32 10.00
N CYS A 27 -15.01 -7.89 10.84
CA CYS A 27 -14.83 -7.88 12.27
C CYS A 27 -14.69 -9.31 12.80
N LYS A 28 -13.72 -9.55 13.68
CA LYS A 28 -13.42 -10.90 14.21
C LYS A 28 -14.49 -11.47 15.15
N ASP A 29 -15.51 -10.70 15.49
CA ASP A 29 -16.67 -11.20 16.25
C ASP A 29 -17.74 -11.89 15.39
N GLY A 30 -17.52 -11.96 14.06
CA GLY A 30 -18.43 -12.58 13.11
C GLY A 30 -19.64 -11.72 12.73
N SER A 31 -19.66 -10.44 13.11
CA SER A 31 -20.74 -9.52 12.72
C SER A 31 -20.78 -9.34 11.20
N ASP A 32 -22.00 -9.26 10.66
CA ASP A 32 -22.26 -9.23 9.22
C ASP A 32 -21.86 -7.91 8.57
N LYS A 33 -22.05 -6.78 9.27
CA LYS A 33 -21.75 -5.45 8.75
C LYS A 33 -20.26 -5.19 8.74
N ILE A 34 -19.74 -4.73 7.59
CA ILE A 34 -18.34 -4.34 7.40
C ILE A 34 -18.28 -2.95 6.78
N LEU A 35 -17.49 -2.05 7.36
CA LEU A 35 -17.15 -0.75 6.76
C LEU A 35 -15.75 -0.82 6.18
N ILE A 36 -15.59 -0.36 4.93
CA ILE A 36 -14.28 -0.36 4.25
C ILE A 36 -14.12 0.95 3.49
N ASP A 37 -13.03 1.66 3.77
CA ASP A 37 -12.62 2.81 2.95
C ASP A 37 -11.90 2.33 1.69
N THR A 38 -12.33 2.86 0.54
CA THR A 38 -11.74 2.47 -0.76
C THR A 38 -10.28 2.89 -0.89
N GLU A 39 -9.86 3.99 -0.26
CA GLU A 39 -8.47 4.43 -0.26
C GLU A 39 -7.58 3.47 0.54
N LEU A 40 -8.08 2.92 1.65
CA LEU A 40 -7.37 1.91 2.42
C LEU A 40 -7.06 0.68 1.55
N VAL A 41 -8.04 0.21 0.77
CA VAL A 41 -7.84 -0.91 -0.17
C VAL A 41 -6.77 -0.58 -1.21
N ASN A 42 -6.78 0.64 -1.76
CA ASN A 42 -5.79 1.08 -2.74
C ASN A 42 -4.36 1.11 -2.15
N VAL A 43 -4.22 1.60 -0.92
CA VAL A 43 -2.93 1.59 -0.21
C VAL A 43 -2.43 0.16 0.00
N LEU A 44 -3.30 -0.74 0.47
CA LEU A 44 -2.94 -2.14 0.66
C LEU A 44 -2.58 -2.83 -0.65
N GLN A 45 -3.29 -2.53 -1.75
CA GLN A 45 -2.96 -3.08 -3.06
C GLN A 45 -1.59 -2.61 -3.55
N LYS A 46 -1.23 -1.34 -3.34
CA LYS A 46 0.12 -0.82 -3.65
C LYS A 46 1.19 -1.56 -2.84
N ILE A 47 0.98 -1.76 -1.55
CA ILE A 47 1.89 -2.52 -0.68
C ILE A 47 2.02 -3.97 -1.17
N ARG A 48 0.90 -4.63 -1.47
CA ARG A 48 0.87 -5.99 -1.98
C ARG A 48 1.63 -6.14 -3.30
N SER A 49 1.44 -5.21 -4.22
CA SER A 49 2.10 -5.19 -5.53
C SER A 49 3.60 -4.92 -5.39
N HIS A 50 3.99 -3.98 -4.53
CA HIS A 50 5.38 -3.62 -4.30
C HIS A 50 6.21 -4.80 -3.76
N PHE A 51 5.74 -5.45 -2.70
CA PHE A 51 6.47 -6.58 -2.10
C PHE A 51 6.30 -7.90 -2.86
N GLY A 52 5.37 -7.99 -3.80
CA GLY A 52 5.09 -9.22 -4.55
C GLY A 52 4.60 -10.40 -3.69
N LYS A 53 4.30 -10.18 -2.40
CA LYS A 53 3.96 -11.22 -1.41
C LYS A 53 2.58 -10.98 -0.81
N ALA A 54 1.94 -12.06 -0.33
CA ALA A 54 0.64 -11.97 0.31
C ALA A 54 0.68 -11.07 1.56
N VAL A 55 -0.28 -10.16 1.65
CA VAL A 55 -0.56 -9.35 2.84
C VAL A 55 -1.54 -10.14 3.70
N THR A 56 -1.20 -10.35 4.96
CA THR A 56 -2.10 -10.92 5.95
C THR A 56 -2.72 -9.79 6.77
N ILE A 57 -4.04 -9.65 6.71
CA ILE A 57 -4.79 -8.68 7.53
C ILE A 57 -5.08 -9.32 8.87
N ASN A 58 -4.38 -8.88 9.91
CA ASN A 58 -4.57 -9.34 11.28
C ASN A 58 -5.85 -8.80 11.90
N SER A 59 -6.22 -7.55 11.57
CA SER A 59 -7.44 -6.88 12.01
C SER A 59 -7.76 -5.74 11.06
N ALA A 60 -9.03 -5.57 10.68
CA ALA A 60 -9.48 -4.43 9.89
C ALA A 60 -10.67 -3.75 10.58
N TYR A 61 -11.87 -3.83 10.01
CA TYR A 61 -13.05 -3.25 10.63
C TYR A 61 -13.33 -3.89 12.01
N ARG A 62 -13.68 -3.04 12.96
CA ARG A 62 -14.14 -3.45 14.30
C ARG A 62 -15.44 -2.72 14.60
N ASN A 63 -16.51 -3.41 14.95
CA ASN A 63 -17.66 -2.73 15.51
C ASN A 63 -17.33 -2.20 16.92
N ALA A 64 -18.13 -1.26 17.42
CA ALA A 64 -17.86 -0.58 18.68
C ALA A 64 -17.81 -1.56 19.89
N ALA A 65 -18.67 -2.58 19.89
CA ALA A 65 -18.72 -3.56 20.96
C ALA A 65 -17.45 -4.42 21.01
N TYR A 66 -17.03 -4.94 19.86
CA TYR A 66 -15.81 -5.73 19.77
C TYR A 66 -14.56 -4.88 20.09
N ASN A 67 -14.51 -3.63 19.57
CA ASN A 67 -13.40 -2.73 19.87
C ASN A 67 -13.26 -2.48 21.40
N LYS A 68 -14.38 -2.23 22.09
CA LYS A 68 -14.42 -2.08 23.55
C LYS A 68 -13.96 -3.36 24.25
N LYS A 69 -14.45 -4.53 23.78
CA LYS A 69 -14.12 -5.85 24.36
C LYS A 69 -12.61 -6.13 24.35
N ILE A 70 -11.90 -5.70 23.30
CA ILE A 70 -10.45 -5.92 23.15
C ILE A 70 -9.59 -4.76 23.69
N GLY A 71 -10.19 -3.79 24.42
CA GLY A 71 -9.48 -2.65 24.99
C GLY A 71 -9.05 -1.57 23.99
N GLY A 72 -9.67 -1.54 22.81
CA GLY A 72 -9.38 -0.52 21.81
C GLY A 72 -9.88 0.86 22.21
N VAL A 73 -9.16 1.91 21.77
CA VAL A 73 -9.55 3.31 22.02
C VAL A 73 -10.91 3.63 21.40
N SER A 74 -11.70 4.48 22.07
CA SER A 74 -13.09 4.77 21.65
C SER A 74 -13.17 5.39 20.23
N ASN A 75 -12.21 6.22 19.84
CA ASN A 75 -12.14 6.86 18.52
C ASN A 75 -11.19 6.12 17.55
N SER A 76 -11.19 4.78 17.61
CA SER A 76 -10.33 3.95 16.76
C SER A 76 -10.65 4.10 15.28
N GLN A 77 -9.63 4.17 14.44
CA GLN A 77 -9.80 4.16 12.98
C GLN A 77 -10.35 2.82 12.47
N HIS A 78 -10.12 1.72 13.20
CA HIS A 78 -10.76 0.44 12.90
C HIS A 78 -12.29 0.50 12.97
N THR A 79 -12.85 1.25 13.93
CA THR A 79 -14.32 1.38 14.03
C THR A 79 -14.93 2.20 12.90
N LYS A 80 -14.11 2.97 12.21
CA LYS A 80 -14.50 3.78 11.04
C LYS A 80 -14.33 3.04 9.71
N GLY A 81 -13.71 1.85 9.72
CA GLY A 81 -13.37 1.10 8.50
C GLY A 81 -12.21 1.70 7.69
N THR A 82 -11.39 2.53 8.31
CA THR A 82 -10.28 3.25 7.69
C THR A 82 -8.90 2.69 8.07
N ALA A 83 -8.83 1.59 8.84
CA ALA A 83 -7.59 1.05 9.36
C ALA A 83 -7.46 -0.45 9.20
N VAL A 84 -6.22 -0.91 9.11
CA VAL A 84 -5.81 -2.31 9.23
C VAL A 84 -4.57 -2.46 10.10
N ASP A 85 -4.47 -3.61 10.76
CA ASP A 85 -3.25 -4.18 11.31
C ASP A 85 -2.84 -5.33 10.38
N MET A 86 -1.65 -5.30 9.80
CA MET A 86 -1.23 -6.24 8.77
C MET A 86 0.23 -6.65 8.88
N CYS A 87 0.55 -7.81 8.33
CA CYS A 87 1.93 -8.27 8.16
C CYS A 87 2.12 -8.91 6.78
N ILE A 88 3.38 -9.06 6.38
CA ILE A 88 3.79 -9.77 5.16
C ILE A 88 4.84 -10.81 5.58
N SER A 89 4.62 -12.07 5.22
CA SER A 89 5.57 -13.14 5.53
C SER A 89 6.96 -12.84 4.94
N SER A 90 8.00 -13.00 5.75
CA SER A 90 9.40 -12.76 5.38
C SER A 90 9.74 -11.31 5.01
N ILE A 91 8.89 -10.33 5.38
CA ILE A 91 9.19 -8.89 5.28
C ILE A 91 9.11 -8.31 6.69
N ALA A 92 10.17 -7.64 7.12
CA ALA A 92 10.17 -6.98 8.42
C ALA A 92 9.10 -5.88 8.48
N PRO A 93 8.33 -5.75 9.58
CA PRO A 93 7.35 -4.66 9.73
C PRO A 93 7.95 -3.27 9.48
N ALA A 94 9.21 -3.05 9.85
CA ALA A 94 9.89 -1.79 9.60
C ALA A 94 10.05 -1.46 8.10
N GLU A 95 10.24 -2.45 7.24
CA GLU A 95 10.32 -2.24 5.79
C GLU A 95 8.94 -1.87 5.21
N VAL A 96 7.88 -2.54 5.69
CA VAL A 96 6.50 -2.19 5.33
C VAL A 96 6.18 -0.76 5.78
N ALA A 97 6.56 -0.37 7.00
CA ALA A 97 6.35 0.98 7.51
C ALA A 97 7.11 2.03 6.67
N ARG A 98 8.35 1.77 6.26
CA ARG A 98 9.13 2.67 5.40
C ARG A 98 8.50 2.85 4.02
N TYR A 99 8.08 1.76 3.39
CA TYR A 99 7.37 1.84 2.11
C TYR A 99 6.03 2.57 2.24
N THR A 100 5.29 2.29 3.31
CA THR A 100 4.02 2.99 3.57
C THR A 100 4.24 4.49 3.80
N GLU A 101 5.31 4.89 4.51
CA GLU A 101 5.71 6.30 4.64
C GLU A 101 5.99 6.95 3.28
N TYR A 102 6.69 6.24 2.40
CA TYR A 102 7.02 6.71 1.05
C TYR A 102 5.75 7.00 0.23
N ILE A 103 4.75 6.10 0.26
CA ILE A 103 3.50 6.27 -0.52
C ILE A 103 2.45 7.14 0.16
N MET A 104 2.60 7.42 1.46
CA MET A 104 1.68 8.28 2.25
C MET A 104 2.45 9.28 3.15
N PRO A 105 3.33 10.14 2.60
CA PRO A 105 4.22 10.96 3.43
C PRO A 105 3.48 12.02 4.26
N ASN A 106 2.35 12.53 3.77
CA ASN A 106 1.70 13.72 4.30
C ASN A 106 0.34 13.46 4.99
N LYS A 107 -0.12 12.21 5.02
CA LYS A 107 -1.42 11.83 5.60
C LYS A 107 -1.38 10.45 6.21
N GLY A 108 -2.50 10.01 6.78
CA GLY A 108 -2.68 8.67 7.30
C GLY A 108 -1.90 8.38 8.57
N GLY A 109 -2.29 7.32 9.24
CA GLY A 109 -1.60 6.78 10.41
C GLY A 109 -0.70 5.60 10.02
N ILE A 110 0.52 5.57 10.54
CA ILE A 110 1.42 4.43 10.46
C ILE A 110 1.95 4.13 11.85
N GLY A 111 1.65 2.93 12.35
CA GLY A 111 2.13 2.42 13.63
C GLY A 111 3.02 1.20 13.43
N LEU A 112 4.26 1.26 13.89
CA LEU A 112 5.20 0.14 13.83
C LEU A 112 5.15 -0.65 15.15
N TYR A 113 4.82 -1.93 15.04
CA TYR A 113 4.80 -2.91 16.12
C TYR A 113 5.84 -4.00 15.88
N GLY A 114 6.07 -4.86 16.86
CA GLY A 114 7.09 -5.91 16.76
C GLY A 114 6.87 -6.91 15.63
N ASN A 115 5.61 -7.25 15.33
CA ASN A 115 5.24 -8.29 14.36
C ASN A 115 4.19 -7.87 13.34
N PHE A 116 3.75 -6.61 13.35
CA PHE A 116 2.79 -6.07 12.39
C PHE A 116 2.96 -4.57 12.21
N VAL A 117 2.27 -4.02 11.22
CA VAL A 117 2.15 -2.57 10.99
C VAL A 117 0.67 -2.20 11.03
N HIS A 118 0.34 -1.16 11.80
CA HIS A 118 -0.93 -0.48 11.70
C HIS A 118 -0.87 0.54 10.57
N ILE A 119 -1.88 0.54 9.72
CA ILE A 119 -2.02 1.51 8.62
C ILE A 119 -3.45 2.03 8.63
N ASP A 120 -3.62 3.36 8.58
CA ASP A 120 -4.92 3.97 8.37
C ASP A 120 -4.86 5.17 7.42
N VAL A 121 -6.00 5.50 6.83
CA VAL A 121 -6.12 6.56 5.82
C VAL A 121 -6.79 7.83 6.35
N ARG A 122 -6.62 8.14 7.65
CA ARG A 122 -7.07 9.42 8.22
C ARG A 122 -6.46 10.61 7.47
N ALA A 123 -7.15 11.77 7.50
CA ALA A 123 -6.67 12.98 6.82
C ALA A 123 -5.33 13.49 7.40
N ASN A 124 -5.22 13.50 8.73
CA ASN A 124 -4.03 14.00 9.40
C ASN A 124 -2.94 12.93 9.49
N ARG A 125 -1.70 13.35 9.30
CA ARG A 125 -0.53 12.49 9.44
C ARG A 125 -0.30 12.12 10.91
N SER A 126 -0.05 10.82 11.18
CA SER A 126 0.29 10.30 12.51
C SER A 126 1.29 9.15 12.37
N ARG A 127 2.37 9.18 13.17
CA ARG A 127 3.43 8.16 13.15
C ARG A 127 3.81 7.78 14.58
N TRP A 128 3.88 6.47 14.84
CA TRP A 128 4.27 5.97 16.16
C TRP A 128 4.92 4.58 16.08
N THR A 129 5.61 4.23 17.13
CA THR A 129 6.08 2.87 17.37
C THR A 129 5.47 2.36 18.66
N ASN A 130 5.25 1.05 18.76
CA ASN A 130 4.81 0.41 20.01
C ASN A 130 5.50 -0.96 20.16
N PHE A 131 6.52 -0.99 21.00
CA PHE A 131 7.24 -2.19 21.42
C PHE A 131 7.06 -2.43 22.93
N GLY A 132 5.82 -2.32 23.41
CA GLY A 132 5.44 -2.35 24.82
C GLY A 132 4.98 -0.98 25.33
N THR A 133 5.53 0.11 24.81
CA THR A 133 5.11 1.49 25.09
C THR A 133 4.98 2.25 23.79
N GLU A 134 3.86 2.96 23.61
CA GLU A 134 3.64 3.79 22.43
C GLU A 134 4.50 5.05 22.48
N LYS A 135 5.19 5.34 21.39
CA LYS A 135 6.00 6.55 21.21
C LYS A 135 5.69 7.20 19.88
N VAL A 136 5.36 8.49 19.88
CA VAL A 136 5.24 9.28 18.67
C VAL A 136 6.62 9.47 18.05
N VAL A 137 6.71 9.31 16.73
CA VAL A 137 7.95 9.49 15.95
C VAL A 137 7.70 10.45 14.80
N SER A 138 8.78 11.03 14.25
CA SER A 138 8.70 11.94 13.11
C SER A 138 8.33 11.23 11.81
N GLY A 139 8.60 9.93 11.69
CA GLY A 139 8.31 9.11 10.51
C GLY A 139 9.17 7.86 10.42
N PHE A 140 9.05 7.17 9.29
CA PHE A 140 9.82 5.98 8.95
C PHE A 140 10.67 6.23 7.70
N PRO A 141 11.77 7.00 7.80
CA PRO A 141 12.62 7.35 6.67
C PRO A 141 13.45 6.16 6.19
N GLY A 142 14.13 6.36 5.06
CA GLY A 142 15.15 5.42 4.56
C GLY A 142 14.60 4.34 3.61
N TYR A 143 13.34 4.47 3.15
CA TYR A 143 12.92 3.70 1.99
C TYR A 143 13.70 4.19 0.75
N LYS A 144 14.33 3.26 0.08
CA LYS A 144 14.93 3.49 -1.23
C LYS A 144 14.19 2.59 -2.21
N GLU A 145 13.63 3.18 -3.25
CA GLU A 145 13.11 2.35 -4.33
C GLU A 145 14.23 1.41 -4.81
N PRO A 146 13.94 0.11 -4.95
CA PRO A 146 14.87 -0.76 -5.63
C PRO A 146 15.17 -0.15 -6.99
N VAL A 147 16.44 -0.05 -7.34
CA VAL A 147 16.82 0.32 -8.71
C VAL A 147 16.27 -0.79 -9.60
N ARG A 148 15.13 -0.55 -10.22
CA ARG A 148 14.56 -1.49 -11.18
C ARG A 148 15.52 -1.50 -12.37
N LEU A 149 16.19 -2.63 -12.58
CA LEU A 149 16.99 -2.80 -13.78
C LEU A 149 16.07 -2.66 -14.98
N ILE A 150 16.42 -1.75 -15.88
CA ILE A 150 15.68 -1.57 -17.12
C ILE A 150 16.30 -2.55 -18.11
N GLU A 151 15.67 -3.70 -18.22
CA GLU A 151 16.13 -4.78 -19.07
C GLU A 151 15.29 -4.93 -20.32
N THR A 152 14.05 -4.45 -20.29
CA THR A 152 13.09 -4.63 -21.39
C THR A 152 12.50 -3.31 -21.88
N VAL A 153 11.96 -3.32 -23.09
CA VAL A 153 11.18 -2.21 -23.68
C VAL A 153 10.00 -1.85 -22.77
N ASN A 154 9.32 -2.86 -22.21
CA ASN A 154 8.22 -2.65 -21.28
C ASN A 154 8.63 -1.83 -20.06
N ASP A 155 9.79 -2.11 -19.47
CA ASP A 155 10.26 -1.38 -18.29
C ASP A 155 10.47 0.11 -18.61
N ILE A 156 11.03 0.42 -19.78
CA ILE A 156 11.24 1.79 -20.25
C ILE A 156 9.91 2.51 -20.44
N VAL A 157 8.98 1.89 -21.15
CA VAL A 157 7.66 2.48 -21.45
C VAL A 157 6.88 2.72 -20.16
N TRP A 158 6.91 1.79 -19.21
CA TRP A 158 6.28 1.94 -17.91
C TRP A 158 6.84 3.13 -17.13
N GLU A 159 8.17 3.23 -17.03
CA GLU A 159 8.82 4.31 -16.31
C GLU A 159 8.51 5.69 -16.91
N LEU A 160 8.55 5.80 -18.23
CA LEU A 160 8.24 7.05 -18.94
C LEU A 160 6.76 7.45 -18.76
N ALA A 161 5.85 6.49 -18.74
CA ALA A 161 4.44 6.75 -18.51
C ALA A 161 4.14 7.15 -17.07
N GLU A 162 4.74 6.50 -16.07
CA GLU A 162 4.57 6.87 -14.66
C GLU A 162 5.06 8.29 -14.38
N ARG A 163 6.06 8.75 -15.12
CA ARG A 163 6.58 10.12 -15.01
C ARG A 163 5.82 11.13 -15.86
N GLY A 164 4.78 10.71 -16.56
CA GLY A 164 3.99 11.58 -17.44
C GLY A 164 4.72 12.06 -18.70
N ILE A 165 5.83 11.42 -19.06
CA ILE A 165 6.62 11.78 -20.26
C ILE A 165 5.92 11.27 -21.52
N ILE A 166 5.26 10.13 -21.41
CA ILE A 166 4.45 9.54 -22.49
C ILE A 166 3.04 9.22 -21.97
N THR A 167 2.05 9.31 -22.84
CA THR A 167 0.65 9.02 -22.52
C THR A 167 0.13 7.76 -23.21
N ASP A 168 0.67 7.44 -24.40
CA ASP A 168 0.28 6.28 -25.20
C ASP A 168 1.34 5.18 -25.10
N LYS A 169 1.11 4.23 -24.20
CA LYS A 169 2.04 3.12 -23.95
C LYS A 169 2.14 2.17 -25.11
N GLU A 170 1.04 1.89 -25.79
CA GLU A 170 1.00 0.91 -26.90
C GLU A 170 1.80 1.40 -28.09
N LEU A 171 1.65 2.68 -28.46
CA LEU A 171 2.42 3.32 -29.51
C LEU A 171 3.93 3.31 -29.19
N TRP A 172 4.31 3.56 -27.93
CA TRP A 172 5.73 3.58 -27.55
C TRP A 172 6.34 2.19 -27.45
N LEU A 173 5.58 1.17 -27.04
CA LEU A 173 6.02 -0.22 -27.11
C LEU A 173 6.36 -0.60 -28.57
N GLU A 174 5.46 -0.34 -29.51
CA GLU A 174 5.67 -0.62 -30.91
C GLU A 174 6.91 0.10 -31.48
N LYS A 175 7.10 1.37 -31.16
CA LYS A 175 8.25 2.17 -31.62
C LYS A 175 9.58 1.64 -31.10
N LEU A 176 9.65 1.35 -29.79
CA LEU A 176 10.91 0.93 -29.16
C LEU A 176 11.27 -0.53 -29.49
N GLU A 177 10.31 -1.37 -29.84
CA GLU A 177 10.56 -2.72 -30.32
C GLU A 177 11.13 -2.76 -31.74
N LYS A 178 10.77 -1.76 -32.56
CA LYS A 178 11.18 -1.69 -33.98
C LYS A 178 12.44 -0.88 -34.22
N ASP A 179 12.83 0.01 -33.31
CA ASP A 179 13.97 0.92 -33.45
C ASP A 179 14.95 0.78 -32.28
N GLU A 180 16.04 0.08 -32.52
CA GLU A 180 17.09 -0.16 -31.52
C GLU A 180 17.73 1.16 -31.02
N ASN A 181 17.88 2.17 -31.88
CA ASN A 181 18.42 3.47 -31.49
C ASN A 181 17.46 4.23 -30.57
N ALA A 182 16.16 4.19 -30.89
CA ALA A 182 15.13 4.76 -30.03
C ALA A 182 15.09 4.06 -28.67
N TYR A 183 15.22 2.73 -28.63
CA TYR A 183 15.33 1.95 -27.40
C TYR A 183 16.49 2.41 -26.53
N TRP A 184 17.70 2.47 -27.11
CA TRP A 184 18.89 2.87 -26.37
C TRP A 184 18.82 4.32 -25.87
N LEU A 185 18.25 5.23 -26.66
CA LEU A 185 18.03 6.62 -26.24
C LEU A 185 17.05 6.71 -25.09
N ALA A 186 15.91 6.04 -25.16
CA ALA A 186 14.92 6.00 -24.11
C ALA A 186 15.49 5.40 -22.82
N LYS A 187 16.26 4.31 -22.91
CA LYS A 187 16.96 3.70 -21.78
C LYS A 187 17.95 4.66 -21.12
N LYS A 188 18.72 5.42 -21.91
CA LYS A 188 19.64 6.46 -21.41
C LYS A 188 18.88 7.57 -20.70
N CYS A 189 17.77 8.04 -21.24
CA CYS A 189 16.93 9.07 -20.61
C CYS A 189 16.41 8.60 -19.26
N VAL A 190 15.88 7.38 -19.17
CA VAL A 190 15.38 6.84 -17.90
C VAL A 190 16.51 6.68 -16.88
N ASN A 191 17.66 6.20 -17.27
CA ASN A 191 18.84 6.10 -16.38
C ASN A 191 19.28 7.48 -15.88
N TYR A 192 19.32 8.48 -16.77
CA TYR A 192 19.62 9.87 -16.38
C TYR A 192 18.63 10.42 -15.36
N ILE A 193 17.33 10.25 -15.61
CA ILE A 193 16.26 10.69 -14.70
C ILE A 193 16.36 10.01 -13.32
N ARG A 194 16.81 8.77 -13.28
CA ARG A 194 17.05 8.01 -12.03
C ARG A 194 18.36 8.36 -11.33
N GLY A 195 19.20 9.20 -11.93
CA GLY A 195 20.52 9.51 -11.39
C GLY A 195 21.50 8.33 -11.44
N ILE A 196 21.24 7.33 -12.27
CA ILE A 196 22.13 6.18 -12.46
C ILE A 196 23.29 6.63 -13.34
N LYS A 197 24.50 6.69 -12.76
CA LYS A 197 25.70 6.94 -13.54
C LYS A 197 25.94 5.72 -14.45
N GLN A 198 26.00 5.96 -15.75
CA GLN A 198 26.47 4.95 -16.69
C GLN A 198 27.96 4.74 -16.46
N CYS A 199 28.38 3.51 -16.18
CA CYS A 199 29.77 3.08 -16.29
C CYS A 199 30.17 2.94 -17.75
#